data_6811bbe7d67967dfd4f947e09cee2918
#
_entry.id   6811bbe7d67967dfd4f947e09cee2918
#
_cell.length_a   1.000
_cell.length_b   1.000
_cell.length_c   1.000
_cell.angle_alpha   90.00
_cell.angle_beta   90.00
_cell.angle_gamma   90.00
#
_symmetry.space_group_name_H-M   'P 1'
#
loop_
_entity.id
_entity.type
_entity.pdbx_description
1 polymer ?
#
loop_
_entity_poly.entity_id
_entity_poly.type
_entity_poly.pdbx_seq_one_letter_code
_entity_poly.pdbx_strand_id
1 'polypeptide(L)'
;LFRSSDYMLAALASAVLPNLGVAGVRENVQASATDEAKGIDQTVIQDASGKLYDVYATDTREGRTRLIRRVKAAQTLAAARELGGLGFDMDRVVAFVPGDVSQPGQTATAQAVRQQAQAESTPLTPRKPGPTGETTVMIAVHRDGQARPLDLLTLDDCAAVGTAIGAIHRLPSTFLANAKYPVVTTGQIRSQLTVWIRRLRSAGHVPQEITDSWARIMDTEGLWSFSTCTVHGGFSDGDFLFSGSTITTVTNWQDMQVNDPARDLAWIFGKLDESHRNAVLSAYGRMMGSDRK
;
A
#
# COMPACT_ATOMS: atom_id res chain seq x y z
N LEU A 1 15.72 3.07 -16.46
CA LEU A 1 14.37 2.51 -16.59
C LEU A 1 13.67 3.27 -17.73
N PHE A 2 13.26 2.56 -18.78
CA PHE A 2 12.42 3.15 -19.83
C PHE A 2 11.03 3.33 -19.22
N ARG A 3 10.57 4.59 -19.15
CA ARG A 3 9.22 4.93 -18.73
C ARG A 3 8.25 4.65 -19.89
N SER A 4 7.18 3.92 -19.61
CA SER A 4 6.12 3.68 -20.60
C SER A 4 5.42 4.99 -20.96
N SER A 5 5.17 5.24 -22.24
CA SER A 5 4.39 6.42 -22.63
C SER A 5 2.92 6.25 -22.22
N ASP A 6 2.20 7.37 -22.03
CA ASP A 6 0.77 7.35 -21.70
C ASP A 6 -0.05 6.59 -22.73
N TYR A 7 0.31 6.69 -24.02
CA TYR A 7 -0.34 5.93 -25.09
C TYR A 7 -0.08 4.43 -25.00
N MET A 8 1.10 4.01 -24.56
CA MET A 8 1.39 2.59 -24.34
C MET A 8 0.58 2.05 -23.16
N LEU A 9 0.44 2.81 -22.09
CA LEU A 9 -0.41 2.46 -20.94
C LEU A 9 -1.88 2.37 -21.35
N ALA A 10 -2.37 3.28 -22.21
CA ALA A 10 -3.72 3.22 -22.76
C ALA A 10 -3.95 1.98 -23.65
N ALA A 11 -2.95 1.58 -24.44
CA ALA A 11 -3.02 0.37 -25.25
C ALA A 11 -3.06 -0.88 -24.36
N LEU A 12 -2.27 -0.94 -23.30
CA LEU A 12 -2.31 -2.00 -22.29
C LEU A 12 -3.68 -2.07 -21.62
N ALA A 13 -4.26 -0.92 -21.26
CA ALA A 13 -5.60 -0.87 -20.67
C ALA A 13 -6.67 -1.43 -21.60
N SER A 14 -6.60 -1.10 -22.90
CA SER A 14 -7.50 -1.65 -23.92
C SER A 14 -7.32 -3.15 -24.12
N ALA A 15 -6.10 -3.67 -23.99
CA ALA A 15 -5.84 -5.10 -24.05
C ALA A 15 -6.40 -5.87 -22.83
N VAL A 16 -6.38 -5.23 -21.64
CA VAL A 16 -6.92 -5.81 -20.39
C VAL A 16 -8.45 -5.72 -20.32
N LEU A 17 -9.02 -4.60 -20.80
CA LEU A 17 -10.45 -4.33 -20.86
C LEU A 17 -10.87 -4.03 -22.31
N PRO A 18 -11.13 -5.06 -23.15
CA PRO A 18 -11.42 -4.84 -24.57
C PRO A 18 -12.65 -3.97 -24.86
N ASN A 19 -13.58 -3.90 -23.91
CA ASN A 19 -14.78 -3.07 -24.01
C ASN A 19 -14.57 -1.62 -23.53
N LEU A 20 -13.37 -1.29 -23.06
CA LEU A 20 -13.01 0.05 -22.63
C LEU A 20 -12.64 0.88 -23.87
N GLY A 21 -13.58 1.66 -24.38
CA GLY A 21 -13.32 2.63 -25.45
C GLY A 21 -12.53 3.80 -24.91
N VAL A 22 -11.20 3.78 -25.02
CA VAL A 22 -10.34 4.89 -24.57
C VAL A 22 -10.55 6.09 -25.50
N ALA A 23 -11.10 7.18 -24.94
CA ALA A 23 -11.34 8.45 -25.63
C ALA A 23 -10.23 9.49 -25.38
N GLY A 24 -9.46 9.36 -24.30
CA GLY A 24 -8.39 10.28 -23.96
C GLY A 24 -7.42 9.73 -22.94
N VAL A 25 -6.23 10.33 -22.86
CA VAL A 25 -5.19 10.06 -21.88
C VAL A 25 -4.70 11.36 -21.28
N ARG A 26 -4.38 11.36 -20.00
CA ARG A 26 -3.77 12.48 -19.30
C ARG A 26 -2.81 12.00 -18.23
N GLU A 27 -1.84 12.85 -17.88
CA GLU A 27 -0.92 12.59 -16.78
C GLU A 27 -1.67 12.36 -15.46
N ASN A 28 -1.21 11.39 -14.67
CA ASN A 28 -1.72 11.19 -13.32
C ASN A 28 -1.01 12.13 -12.34
N VAL A 29 -1.65 13.25 -12.03
CA VAL A 29 -1.12 14.24 -11.05
C VAL A 29 -1.11 13.72 -9.60
N GLN A 30 -1.73 12.57 -9.35
CA GLN A 30 -1.76 11.89 -8.06
C GLN A 30 -0.71 10.76 -7.99
N ALA A 31 0.20 10.71 -8.97
CA ALA A 31 1.23 9.67 -9.04
C ALA A 31 2.10 9.67 -7.78
N SER A 32 2.31 8.46 -7.23
CA SER A 32 3.12 8.27 -6.03
C SER A 32 4.60 8.14 -6.40
N ALA A 33 5.46 8.98 -5.80
CA ALA A 33 6.91 8.86 -5.95
C ALA A 33 7.45 7.48 -5.51
N THR A 34 6.77 6.85 -4.55
CA THR A 34 7.10 5.47 -4.12
C THR A 34 6.81 4.45 -5.21
N ASP A 35 5.73 4.62 -5.97
CA ASP A 35 5.39 3.74 -7.08
C ASP A 35 6.38 3.93 -8.24
N GLU A 36 6.73 5.17 -8.56
CA GLU A 36 7.75 5.47 -9.57
C GLU A 36 9.12 4.86 -9.20
N ALA A 37 9.55 5.00 -7.94
CA ALA A 37 10.80 4.42 -7.45
C ALA A 37 10.83 2.87 -7.55
N LYS A 38 9.67 2.22 -7.62
CA LYS A 38 9.53 0.77 -7.81
C LYS A 38 9.30 0.37 -9.26
N GLY A 39 9.40 1.32 -10.19
CA GLY A 39 9.21 1.11 -11.61
C GLY A 39 7.76 0.81 -11.99
N ILE A 40 6.81 1.44 -11.33
CA ILE A 40 5.40 1.42 -11.70
C ILE A 40 5.11 2.70 -12.48
N ASP A 41 4.79 2.55 -13.76
CA ASP A 41 4.32 3.62 -14.62
C ASP A 41 2.81 3.83 -14.42
N GLN A 42 2.34 5.08 -14.52
CA GLN A 42 0.94 5.45 -14.25
C GLN A 42 0.45 6.46 -15.27
N THR A 43 -0.82 6.33 -15.65
CA THR A 43 -1.56 7.34 -16.44
C THR A 43 -3.03 7.32 -16.07
N VAL A 44 -3.74 8.39 -16.42
CA VAL A 44 -5.21 8.44 -16.33
C VAL A 44 -5.78 8.32 -17.73
N ILE A 45 -6.72 7.41 -17.92
CA ILE A 45 -7.49 7.27 -19.16
C ILE A 45 -8.94 7.68 -18.94
N GLN A 46 -9.56 8.20 -20.00
CA GLN A 46 -10.98 8.51 -20.06
C GLN A 46 -11.64 7.59 -21.05
N ASP A 47 -12.75 6.97 -20.66
CA ASP A 47 -13.55 6.19 -21.58
C ASP A 47 -14.53 7.07 -22.40
N ALA A 48 -15.22 6.46 -23.37
CA ALA A 48 -16.18 7.15 -24.24
C ALA A 48 -17.38 7.73 -23.47
N SER A 49 -17.65 7.28 -22.24
CA SER A 49 -18.70 7.83 -21.38
C SER A 49 -18.21 9.01 -20.52
N GLY A 50 -16.93 9.35 -20.59
CA GLY A 50 -16.30 10.38 -19.77
C GLY A 50 -15.78 9.90 -18.44
N LYS A 51 -15.91 8.62 -18.10
CA LYS A 51 -15.43 8.05 -16.84
C LYS A 51 -13.92 7.87 -16.88
N LEU A 52 -13.28 8.15 -15.74
CA LEU A 52 -11.84 8.13 -15.59
C LEU A 52 -11.35 6.87 -14.87
N TYR A 53 -10.19 6.38 -15.30
CA TYR A 53 -9.54 5.23 -14.71
C TYR A 53 -8.04 5.49 -14.57
N ASP A 54 -7.47 5.03 -13.46
CA ASP A 54 -6.04 4.99 -13.25
C ASP A 54 -5.48 3.68 -13.78
N VAL A 55 -4.48 3.76 -14.63
CA VAL A 55 -3.76 2.61 -15.19
C VAL A 55 -2.37 2.57 -14.60
N TYR A 56 -2.01 1.43 -14.04
CA TYR A 56 -0.69 1.13 -13.48
C TYR A 56 -0.08 -0.02 -14.24
N ALA A 57 1.18 0.11 -14.65
CA ALA A 57 1.90 -0.95 -15.35
C ALA A 57 3.33 -1.07 -14.82
N THR A 58 3.86 -2.28 -14.81
CA THR A 58 5.23 -2.54 -14.37
C THR A 58 5.78 -3.85 -14.92
N ASP A 59 7.07 -3.83 -15.25
CA ASP A 59 7.86 -5.02 -15.60
C ASP A 59 8.81 -5.43 -14.47
N THR A 60 8.91 -4.60 -13.40
CA THR A 60 9.80 -4.88 -12.29
C THR A 60 9.20 -5.89 -11.31
N ARG A 61 10.05 -6.67 -10.65
CA ARG A 61 9.64 -7.62 -9.60
C ARG A 61 9.00 -6.90 -8.41
N GLU A 62 9.58 -5.77 -8.02
CA GLU A 62 9.10 -5.00 -6.87
C GLU A 62 7.76 -4.34 -7.15
N GLY A 63 7.62 -3.68 -8.30
CA GLY A 63 6.36 -3.07 -8.75
C GLY A 63 5.25 -4.11 -8.84
N ARG A 64 5.52 -5.27 -9.44
CA ARG A 64 4.58 -6.39 -9.53
C ARG A 64 4.10 -6.86 -8.16
N THR A 65 5.03 -7.09 -7.23
CA THR A 65 4.69 -7.51 -5.85
C THR A 65 3.79 -6.47 -5.19
N ARG A 66 4.08 -5.18 -5.41
CA ARG A 66 3.30 -4.08 -4.87
C ARG A 66 1.89 -4.03 -5.47
N LEU A 67 1.74 -4.14 -6.79
CA LEU A 67 0.42 -4.16 -7.44
C LEU A 67 -0.42 -5.37 -7.02
N ILE A 68 0.17 -6.57 -6.91
CA ILE A 68 -0.51 -7.76 -6.41
C ILE A 68 -1.08 -7.53 -5.00
N ARG A 69 -0.26 -6.95 -4.10
CA ARG A 69 -0.69 -6.62 -2.73
C ARG A 69 -1.80 -5.57 -2.74
N ARG A 70 -1.70 -4.54 -3.59
CA ARG A 70 -2.71 -3.49 -3.72
C ARG A 70 -4.05 -4.04 -4.22
N VAL A 71 -4.03 -4.92 -5.21
CA VAL A 71 -5.23 -5.61 -5.69
C VAL A 71 -5.87 -6.46 -4.58
N LYS A 72 -5.05 -7.26 -3.86
CA LYS A 72 -5.54 -8.05 -2.73
C LYS A 72 -6.16 -7.15 -1.66
N ALA A 73 -5.52 -6.03 -1.34
CA ALA A 73 -6.03 -5.07 -0.37
C ALA A 73 -7.38 -4.49 -0.80
N ALA A 74 -7.48 -4.00 -2.04
CA ALA A 74 -8.73 -3.45 -2.57
C ALA A 74 -9.87 -4.47 -2.56
N GLN A 75 -9.61 -5.74 -2.91
CA GLN A 75 -10.60 -6.82 -2.85
C GLN A 75 -11.05 -7.12 -1.41
N THR A 76 -10.11 -7.14 -0.47
CA THR A 76 -10.40 -7.39 0.95
C THR A 76 -11.25 -6.26 1.54
N LEU A 77 -10.88 -5.00 1.26
CA LEU A 77 -11.61 -3.83 1.70
C LEU A 77 -13.02 -3.78 1.09
N ALA A 78 -13.16 -4.09 -0.20
CA ALA A 78 -14.47 -4.13 -0.87
C ALA A 78 -15.42 -5.22 -0.29
N ALA A 79 -14.86 -6.31 0.23
CA ALA A 79 -15.63 -7.40 0.83
C ALA A 79 -15.96 -7.16 2.32
N ALA A 80 -15.28 -6.23 2.99
CA ALA A 80 -15.46 -5.99 4.41
C ALA A 80 -16.70 -5.10 4.67
N ARG A 81 -17.69 -5.64 5.39
CA ARG A 81 -18.93 -4.94 5.72
C ARG A 81 -18.74 -3.85 6.77
N GLU A 82 -17.69 -3.98 7.56
CA GLU A 82 -17.34 -3.09 8.68
C GLU A 82 -16.87 -1.70 8.24
N LEU A 83 -16.57 -1.55 6.95
CA LEU A 83 -16.00 -0.31 6.39
C LEU A 83 -17.06 0.76 6.07
N GLY A 84 -18.35 0.43 6.19
CA GLY A 84 -19.41 1.40 6.05
C GLY A 84 -19.31 2.50 7.10
N GLY A 85 -19.09 3.76 6.67
CA GLY A 85 -19.03 4.92 7.56
C GLY A 85 -17.64 5.44 7.90
N LEU A 86 -16.58 5.02 7.19
CA LEU A 86 -15.25 5.63 7.33
C LEU A 86 -15.23 7.13 6.94
N GLY A 87 -16.18 7.57 6.11
CA GLY A 87 -16.27 8.96 5.65
C GLY A 87 -15.37 9.30 4.47
N PHE A 88 -14.64 8.32 3.94
CA PHE A 88 -13.80 8.44 2.74
C PHE A 88 -13.85 7.15 1.91
N ASP A 89 -13.53 7.29 0.64
CA ASP A 89 -13.41 6.16 -0.30
C ASP A 89 -12.05 5.47 -0.25
N MET A 90 -11.96 4.31 -0.87
CA MET A 90 -10.76 3.49 -1.00
C MET A 90 -10.54 3.08 -2.47
N ASP A 91 -9.37 2.52 -2.77
CA ASP A 91 -9.04 2.01 -4.10
C ASP A 91 -10.10 1.01 -4.59
N ARG A 92 -10.59 1.23 -5.83
CA ARG A 92 -11.53 0.33 -6.50
C ARG A 92 -10.90 -0.21 -7.77
N VAL A 93 -10.29 -1.37 -7.65
CA VAL A 93 -9.70 -2.08 -8.79
C VAL A 93 -10.80 -2.69 -9.65
N VAL A 94 -10.74 -2.44 -10.96
CA VAL A 94 -11.71 -2.96 -11.95
C VAL A 94 -11.12 -4.07 -12.80
N ALA A 95 -9.79 -4.08 -13.00
CA ALA A 95 -9.11 -5.15 -13.72
C ALA A 95 -7.66 -5.31 -13.23
N PHE A 96 -7.15 -6.54 -13.34
CA PHE A 96 -5.78 -6.87 -13.01
C PHE A 96 -5.28 -8.04 -13.85
N VAL A 97 -4.10 -7.88 -14.45
CA VAL A 97 -3.37 -8.93 -15.15
C VAL A 97 -1.97 -9.02 -14.57
N PRO A 98 -1.56 -10.17 -14.01
CA PRO A 98 -0.27 -10.31 -13.31
C PRO A 98 0.95 -10.32 -14.23
N GLY A 99 0.75 -10.39 -15.54
CA GLY A 99 1.82 -10.63 -16.53
C GLY A 99 2.33 -12.07 -16.54
N ASP A 100 2.88 -12.48 -17.67
CA ASP A 100 3.44 -13.83 -17.85
C ASP A 100 4.90 -13.85 -17.41
N VAL A 101 5.14 -14.05 -16.12
CA VAL A 101 6.52 -14.17 -15.61
C VAL A 101 6.92 -15.61 -15.48
N SER A 102 7.94 -16.00 -16.21
CA SER A 102 8.76 -17.16 -15.88
C SER A 102 9.42 -16.87 -14.52
N GLN A 103 9.01 -17.54 -13.45
CA GLN A 103 9.57 -17.29 -12.12
C GLN A 103 11.08 -17.56 -12.13
N PRO A 104 11.94 -16.55 -11.93
CA PRO A 104 13.36 -16.80 -11.71
C PRO A 104 13.51 -17.36 -10.30
N GLY A 105 13.75 -18.64 -10.19
CA GLY A 105 13.91 -19.36 -8.91
C GLY A 105 13.41 -20.80 -8.92
N GLN A 106 12.68 -21.21 -9.94
CA GLN A 106 12.33 -22.64 -10.12
C GLN A 106 13.34 -23.42 -11.01
N THR A 107 14.52 -22.85 -11.26
CA THR A 107 15.46 -23.44 -12.21
C THR A 107 16.02 -24.78 -11.78
N ALA A 108 16.25 -25.05 -10.52
CA ALA A 108 16.77 -26.35 -10.08
C ALA A 108 15.66 -27.42 -9.94
N THR A 109 14.53 -27.08 -9.31
CA THR A 109 13.41 -28.02 -9.12
C THR A 109 12.57 -28.17 -10.39
N ALA A 110 12.43 -27.10 -11.19
CA ALA A 110 11.74 -27.16 -12.49
C ALA A 110 12.59 -27.84 -13.56
N GLN A 111 13.92 -27.79 -13.50
CA GLN A 111 14.79 -28.61 -14.36
C GLN A 111 14.71 -30.09 -14.00
N ALA A 112 14.64 -30.44 -12.72
CA ALA A 112 14.43 -31.83 -12.30
C ALA A 112 13.05 -32.37 -12.70
N VAL A 113 12.00 -31.56 -12.56
CA VAL A 113 10.64 -31.90 -13.01
C VAL A 113 10.52 -31.95 -14.53
N ARG A 114 11.23 -31.06 -15.27
CA ARG A 114 11.30 -31.11 -16.74
C ARG A 114 12.10 -32.30 -17.25
N GLN A 115 13.16 -32.72 -16.57
CA GLN A 115 13.90 -33.93 -16.91
C GLN A 115 13.08 -35.20 -16.65
N GLN A 116 12.25 -35.23 -15.62
CA GLN A 116 11.30 -36.31 -15.40
C GLN A 116 10.11 -36.27 -16.39
N ALA A 117 9.59 -35.09 -16.74
CA ALA A 117 8.51 -34.96 -17.73
C ALA A 117 8.97 -35.20 -19.18
N GLN A 118 10.27 -35.05 -19.49
CA GLN A 118 10.84 -35.43 -20.79
C GLN A 118 10.98 -36.95 -20.95
N ALA A 119 10.94 -37.69 -19.85
CA ALA A 119 10.88 -39.16 -19.89
C ALA A 119 9.46 -39.70 -20.17
N GLU A 120 8.42 -38.88 -19.97
CA GLU A 120 7.03 -39.19 -20.28
C GLU A 120 6.56 -38.22 -21.38
N SER A 121 6.67 -38.62 -22.62
CA SER A 121 6.43 -37.89 -23.87
C SER A 121 5.02 -37.28 -24.00
N THR A 122 4.74 -36.19 -23.27
CA THR A 122 3.60 -35.33 -23.52
C THR A 122 4.09 -33.98 -24.02
N PRO A 123 3.71 -33.51 -25.23
CA PRO A 123 4.12 -32.19 -25.74
C PRO A 123 3.55 -31.12 -24.83
N LEU A 124 4.43 -30.34 -24.15
CA LEU A 124 4.04 -29.10 -23.50
C LEU A 124 3.62 -28.11 -24.60
N THR A 125 2.32 -27.92 -24.76
CA THR A 125 1.79 -26.83 -25.61
C THR A 125 2.36 -25.50 -25.08
N PRO A 126 2.99 -24.68 -25.93
CA PRO A 126 3.45 -23.35 -25.53
C PRO A 126 2.26 -22.58 -24.97
N ARG A 127 2.36 -22.13 -23.71
CA ARG A 127 1.30 -21.32 -23.11
C ARG A 127 1.22 -20.01 -23.90
N LYS A 128 0.04 -19.75 -24.48
CA LYS A 128 -0.19 -18.52 -25.26
C LYS A 128 0.08 -17.32 -24.33
N PRO A 129 0.89 -16.33 -24.73
CA PRO A 129 1.12 -15.15 -23.92
C PRO A 129 -0.21 -14.49 -23.55
N GLY A 130 -0.31 -14.00 -22.29
CA GLY A 130 -1.46 -13.20 -21.88
C GLY A 130 -1.55 -11.88 -22.65
N PRO A 131 -2.65 -11.12 -22.50
CA PRO A 131 -2.92 -9.92 -23.27
C PRO A 131 -1.89 -8.80 -23.11
N THR A 132 -1.10 -8.83 -22.03
CA THR A 132 -0.07 -7.84 -21.69
C THR A 132 1.37 -8.39 -21.75
N GLY A 133 1.55 -9.64 -22.21
CA GLY A 133 2.84 -10.31 -22.17
C GLY A 133 3.39 -10.40 -20.75
N GLU A 134 4.63 -9.95 -20.54
CA GLU A 134 5.29 -9.96 -19.21
C GLU A 134 4.87 -8.79 -18.30
N THR A 135 4.24 -7.75 -18.85
CA THR A 135 3.84 -6.55 -18.11
C THR A 135 2.68 -6.83 -17.17
N THR A 136 2.85 -6.51 -15.90
CA THR A 136 1.75 -6.51 -14.92
C THR A 136 0.96 -5.23 -15.05
N VAL A 137 -0.37 -5.34 -15.19
CA VAL A 137 -1.27 -4.20 -15.36
C VAL A 137 -2.38 -4.23 -14.34
N MET A 138 -2.62 -3.10 -13.68
CA MET A 138 -3.77 -2.86 -12.79
C MET A 138 -4.54 -1.65 -13.30
N ILE A 139 -5.87 -1.76 -13.33
CA ILE A 139 -6.77 -0.65 -13.67
C ILE A 139 -7.71 -0.43 -12.49
N ALA A 140 -7.78 0.81 -12.02
CA ALA A 140 -8.67 1.22 -10.94
C ALA A 140 -9.56 2.38 -11.38
N VAL A 141 -10.70 2.55 -10.72
CA VAL A 141 -11.54 3.75 -10.92
C VAL A 141 -10.75 4.95 -10.40
N HIS A 142 -10.64 5.99 -11.22
CA HIS A 142 -10.01 7.25 -10.80
C HIS A 142 -10.78 7.88 -9.64
N ARG A 143 -10.07 8.39 -8.67
CA ARG A 143 -10.65 9.02 -7.48
C ARG A 143 -10.50 10.53 -7.56
N ASP A 144 -11.58 11.23 -7.27
CA ASP A 144 -11.56 12.68 -7.16
C ASP A 144 -10.80 13.11 -5.91
N GLY A 145 -10.10 14.24 -6.03
CA GLY A 145 -9.34 14.83 -4.94
C GLY A 145 -7.91 15.17 -5.37
N GLN A 146 -7.24 15.91 -4.53
CA GLN A 146 -5.86 16.35 -4.74
C GLN A 146 -4.94 15.70 -3.71
N ALA A 147 -3.90 15.06 -4.18
CA ALA A 147 -2.81 14.61 -3.34
C ALA A 147 -2.03 15.85 -2.83
N ARG A 148 -1.61 15.80 -1.57
CA ARG A 148 -0.79 16.84 -0.96
C ARG A 148 0.45 16.22 -0.32
N PRO A 149 1.61 16.87 -0.43
CA PRO A 149 2.77 16.49 0.37
C PRO A 149 2.42 16.59 1.86
N LEU A 150 2.86 15.60 2.64
CA LEU A 150 2.52 15.52 4.06
C LEU A 150 3.13 16.65 4.91
N ASP A 151 4.19 17.29 4.43
CA ASP A 151 4.84 18.45 5.06
C ASP A 151 4.19 19.81 4.69
N LEU A 152 3.21 19.80 3.77
CA LEU A 152 2.48 20.98 3.33
C LEU A 152 0.99 20.96 3.74
N LEU A 153 0.60 20.04 4.62
CA LEU A 153 -0.77 19.97 5.15
C LEU A 153 -1.06 21.20 6.02
N THR A 154 -2.28 21.75 5.88
CA THR A 154 -2.80 22.78 6.80
C THR A 154 -3.21 22.16 8.14
N LEU A 155 -3.49 22.99 9.15
CA LEU A 155 -3.99 22.50 10.45
C LEU A 155 -5.32 21.75 10.31
N ASP A 156 -6.18 22.21 9.41
CA ASP A 156 -7.49 21.54 9.15
C ASP A 156 -7.27 20.19 8.43
N ASP A 157 -6.33 20.13 7.47
CA ASP A 157 -5.94 18.88 6.83
C ASP A 157 -5.38 17.89 7.87
N CYS A 158 -4.52 18.36 8.77
CA CYS A 158 -3.96 17.56 9.86
C CYS A 158 -5.04 17.01 10.79
N ALA A 159 -6.05 17.82 11.12
CA ALA A 159 -7.19 17.37 11.91
C ALA A 159 -8.02 16.31 11.16
N ALA A 160 -8.23 16.47 9.85
CA ALA A 160 -8.91 15.48 9.02
C ALA A 160 -8.12 14.17 8.95
N VAL A 161 -6.79 14.24 8.78
CA VAL A 161 -5.90 13.07 8.77
C VAL A 161 -5.95 12.33 10.11
N GLY A 162 -5.84 13.05 11.24
CA GLY A 162 -5.94 12.44 12.56
C GLY A 162 -7.27 11.72 12.78
N THR A 163 -8.37 12.31 12.31
CA THR A 163 -9.70 11.70 12.33
C THR A 163 -9.76 10.43 11.47
N ALA A 164 -9.23 10.48 10.25
CA ALA A 164 -9.21 9.33 9.32
C ALA A 164 -8.37 8.18 9.88
N ILE A 165 -7.17 8.45 10.41
CA ILE A 165 -6.32 7.43 11.04
C ILE A 165 -7.05 6.81 12.25
N GLY A 166 -7.70 7.60 13.09
CA GLY A 166 -8.48 7.10 14.20
C GLY A 166 -9.66 6.22 13.76
N ALA A 167 -10.34 6.58 12.69
CA ALA A 167 -11.41 5.76 12.10
C ALA A 167 -10.87 4.39 11.62
N ILE A 168 -9.70 4.37 10.96
CA ILE A 168 -9.03 3.14 10.52
C ILE A 168 -8.68 2.26 11.72
N HIS A 169 -8.06 2.83 12.76
CA HIS A 169 -7.63 2.08 13.94
C HIS A 169 -8.78 1.52 14.78
N ARG A 170 -9.99 2.05 14.62
CA ARG A 170 -11.21 1.54 15.26
C ARG A 170 -11.86 0.38 14.50
N LEU A 171 -11.44 0.11 13.27
CA LEU A 171 -11.96 -1.03 12.52
C LEU A 171 -11.68 -2.35 13.27
N PRO A 172 -12.64 -3.28 13.29
CA PRO A 172 -12.40 -4.61 13.84
C PRO A 172 -11.26 -5.29 13.07
N SER A 173 -10.30 -5.87 13.79
CA SER A 173 -9.17 -6.58 13.15
C SER A 173 -9.55 -7.92 12.53
N THR A 174 -10.77 -8.41 12.79
CA THR A 174 -11.27 -9.73 12.36
C THR A 174 -11.29 -9.89 10.85
N PHE A 175 -11.62 -8.85 10.07
CA PHE A 175 -11.65 -8.98 8.62
C PHE A 175 -10.25 -9.17 8.03
N LEU A 176 -9.22 -8.55 8.61
CA LEU A 176 -7.83 -8.75 8.20
C LEU A 176 -7.33 -10.16 8.56
N ALA A 177 -7.65 -10.64 9.76
CA ALA A 177 -7.31 -11.99 10.19
C ALA A 177 -7.96 -13.04 9.26
N ASN A 178 -9.25 -12.87 8.92
CA ASN A 178 -9.97 -13.75 8.01
C ASN A 178 -9.38 -13.74 6.59
N ALA A 179 -8.90 -12.60 6.12
CA ALA A 179 -8.22 -12.45 4.83
C ALA A 179 -6.73 -12.83 4.87
N LYS A 180 -6.27 -13.42 5.98
CA LYS A 180 -4.88 -13.88 6.19
C LYS A 180 -3.83 -12.77 6.05
N TYR A 181 -4.15 -11.59 6.54
CA TYR A 181 -3.16 -10.54 6.74
C TYR A 181 -2.37 -10.79 8.02
N PRO A 182 -1.15 -10.22 8.12
CA PRO A 182 -0.37 -10.33 9.34
C PRO A 182 -1.15 -9.78 10.54
N VAL A 183 -1.15 -10.53 11.63
CA VAL A 183 -1.67 -10.13 12.94
C VAL A 183 -0.51 -10.20 13.90
N VAL A 184 -0.01 -9.04 14.32
CA VAL A 184 1.18 -8.92 15.17
C VAL A 184 0.75 -8.46 16.54
N THR A 185 1.18 -9.17 17.57
CA THR A 185 0.94 -8.80 18.97
C THR A 185 2.01 -7.82 19.48
N THR A 186 1.69 -7.07 20.52
CA THR A 186 2.64 -6.15 21.17
C THR A 186 3.93 -6.86 21.60
N GLY A 187 3.84 -8.08 22.14
CA GLY A 187 5.02 -8.89 22.49
C GLY A 187 5.88 -9.26 21.28
N GLN A 188 5.27 -9.57 20.12
CA GLN A 188 6.00 -9.83 18.89
C GLN A 188 6.68 -8.56 18.37
N ILE A 189 6.02 -7.40 18.45
CA ILE A 189 6.60 -6.11 18.07
C ILE A 189 7.84 -5.82 18.94
N ARG A 190 7.71 -5.93 20.26
CA ARG A 190 8.83 -5.74 21.19
C ARG A 190 9.99 -6.67 20.86
N SER A 191 9.72 -7.94 20.62
CA SER A 191 10.75 -8.92 20.27
C SER A 191 11.45 -8.58 18.95
N GLN A 192 10.71 -8.18 17.92
CA GLN A 192 11.27 -7.79 16.62
C GLN A 192 12.17 -6.56 16.76
N LEU A 193 11.73 -5.53 17.46
CA LEU A 193 12.52 -4.31 17.70
C LEU A 193 13.78 -4.61 18.48
N THR A 194 13.70 -5.46 19.51
CA THR A 194 14.87 -5.89 20.28
C THR A 194 15.91 -6.59 19.41
N VAL A 195 15.47 -7.47 18.50
CA VAL A 195 16.35 -8.14 17.52
C VAL A 195 16.97 -7.13 16.56
N TRP A 196 16.21 -6.15 16.11
CA TRP A 196 16.68 -5.09 15.20
C TRP A 196 17.76 -4.22 15.87
N ILE A 197 17.52 -3.75 17.10
CA ILE A 197 18.49 -2.94 17.85
C ILE A 197 19.79 -3.73 18.05
N ARG A 198 19.70 -5.02 18.39
CA ARG A 198 20.88 -5.88 18.53
C ARG A 198 21.67 -5.99 17.22
N ARG A 199 20.99 -6.17 16.08
CA ARG A 199 21.63 -6.23 14.74
C ARG A 199 22.32 -4.91 14.39
N LEU A 200 21.65 -3.76 14.62
CA LEU A 200 22.23 -2.44 14.36
C LEU A 200 23.45 -2.18 15.22
N ARG A 201 23.42 -2.57 16.51
CA ARG A 201 24.57 -2.49 17.41
C ARG A 201 25.74 -3.34 16.90
N SER A 202 25.48 -4.58 16.47
CA SER A 202 26.50 -5.47 15.91
C SER A 202 27.08 -4.99 14.59
N ALA A 203 26.32 -4.26 13.77
CA ALA A 203 26.76 -3.70 12.50
C ALA A 203 27.71 -2.50 12.66
N GLY A 204 27.73 -1.84 13.83
CA GLY A 204 28.63 -0.73 14.15
C GLY A 204 28.39 0.58 13.39
N HIS A 205 27.30 0.69 12.62
CA HIS A 205 26.99 1.89 11.83
C HIS A 205 26.16 2.94 12.61
N VAL A 206 25.65 2.56 13.77
CA VAL A 206 24.86 3.45 14.63
C VAL A 206 25.64 3.70 15.92
N PRO A 207 25.80 4.97 16.37
CA PRO A 207 26.47 5.29 17.63
C PRO A 207 25.91 4.48 18.82
N GLN A 208 26.79 4.07 19.71
CA GLN A 208 26.41 3.20 20.84
C GLN A 208 25.38 3.87 21.75
N GLU A 209 25.52 5.18 21.99
CA GLU A 209 24.58 5.95 22.83
C GLU A 209 23.15 5.88 22.30
N ILE A 210 22.98 5.88 20.95
CA ILE A 210 21.66 5.77 20.32
C ILE A 210 21.09 4.38 20.54
N THR A 211 21.88 3.32 20.29
CA THR A 211 21.42 1.95 20.48
C THR A 211 21.16 1.62 21.95
N ASP A 212 21.90 2.21 22.87
CA ASP A 212 21.67 2.09 24.32
C ASP A 212 20.39 2.82 24.76
N SER A 213 20.13 3.99 24.16
CA SER A 213 18.87 4.71 24.38
C SER A 213 17.67 3.89 23.93
N TRP A 214 17.74 3.30 22.72
CA TRP A 214 16.68 2.41 22.25
C TRP A 214 16.49 1.16 23.11
N ALA A 215 17.58 0.55 23.60
CA ALA A 215 17.50 -0.58 24.50
C ALA A 215 16.77 -0.23 25.81
N ARG A 216 17.04 0.96 26.40
CA ARG A 216 16.30 1.44 27.57
C ARG A 216 14.80 1.59 27.32
N ILE A 217 14.42 2.07 26.13
CA ILE A 217 13.00 2.15 25.71
C ILE A 217 12.38 0.74 25.67
N MET A 218 13.11 -0.26 25.14
CA MET A 218 12.63 -1.64 25.10
C MET A 218 12.38 -2.24 26.48
N ASP A 219 13.13 -1.80 27.50
CA ASP A 219 13.02 -2.27 28.89
C ASP A 219 11.94 -1.53 29.69
N THR A 220 11.35 -0.47 29.16
CA THR A 220 10.30 0.33 29.82
C THR A 220 8.93 -0.34 29.65
N GLU A 221 8.51 -1.14 30.63
CA GLU A 221 7.30 -1.97 30.58
C GLU A 221 6.02 -1.19 30.24
N GLY A 222 5.85 0.03 30.77
CA GLY A 222 4.66 0.86 30.51
C GLY A 222 4.44 1.22 29.05
N LEU A 223 5.48 1.20 28.20
CA LEU A 223 5.37 1.46 26.78
C LEU A 223 4.79 0.28 25.99
N TRP A 224 4.72 -0.91 26.58
CA TRP A 224 4.29 -2.15 25.92
C TRP A 224 2.89 -2.59 26.36
N SER A 225 2.11 -1.69 26.92
CA SER A 225 0.73 -1.95 27.37
C SER A 225 -0.34 -1.55 26.36
N PHE A 226 0.03 -1.17 25.13
CA PHE A 226 -0.93 -0.82 24.08
C PHE A 226 -1.54 -2.05 23.41
N SER A 227 -2.72 -1.87 22.82
CA SER A 227 -3.37 -2.87 21.99
C SER A 227 -3.04 -2.62 20.52
N THR A 228 -2.69 -3.69 19.78
CA THR A 228 -2.56 -3.63 18.34
C THR A 228 -3.93 -3.43 17.69
N CYS A 229 -3.97 -2.77 16.55
CA CYS A 229 -5.19 -2.43 15.83
C CYS A 229 -5.02 -2.64 14.32
N THR A 230 -6.10 -2.47 13.55
CA THR A 230 -6.03 -2.36 12.10
C THR A 230 -5.25 -1.11 11.75
N VAL A 231 -4.17 -1.25 10.97
CA VAL A 231 -3.35 -0.15 10.45
C VAL A 231 -3.31 -0.16 8.94
N HIS A 232 -3.19 1.01 8.34
CA HIS A 232 -2.90 1.17 6.91
C HIS A 232 -1.52 0.58 6.57
N GLY A 233 -0.55 0.76 7.45
CA GLY A 233 0.80 0.22 7.34
C GLY A 233 1.87 1.28 7.15
N GLY A 234 1.50 2.55 7.27
CA GLY A 234 2.32 3.74 7.12
C GLY A 234 1.84 4.62 5.96
N PHE A 235 1.91 5.92 6.15
CA PHE A 235 1.47 6.91 5.16
C PHE A 235 2.64 7.61 4.50
N SER A 236 2.46 7.92 3.23
CA SER A 236 3.37 8.68 2.38
C SER A 236 2.62 9.77 1.60
N ASP A 237 3.36 10.63 0.92
CA ASP A 237 2.77 11.66 0.07
C ASP A 237 1.87 10.99 -0.99
N GLY A 238 0.64 11.50 -1.12
CA GLY A 238 -0.36 10.98 -2.08
C GLY A 238 -1.30 9.90 -1.53
N ASP A 239 -1.13 9.42 -0.29
CA ASP A 239 -2.03 8.41 0.28
C ASP A 239 -3.38 9.00 0.73
N PHE A 240 -3.42 10.31 0.99
CA PHE A 240 -4.66 11.05 1.26
C PHE A 240 -5.00 11.95 0.08
N LEU A 241 -6.21 11.82 -0.46
CA LEU A 241 -6.77 12.73 -1.46
C LEU A 241 -7.77 13.66 -0.78
N PHE A 242 -7.66 14.95 -1.09
CA PHE A 242 -8.45 16.00 -0.46
C PHE A 242 -9.34 16.75 -1.45
N SER A 243 -10.53 17.12 -0.99
CA SER A 243 -11.36 18.18 -1.58
C SER A 243 -11.59 19.27 -0.53
N GLY A 244 -10.98 20.46 -0.70
CA GLY A 244 -10.80 21.37 0.42
C GLY A 244 -9.96 20.69 1.50
N SER A 245 -10.38 20.75 2.76
CA SER A 245 -9.75 20.00 3.87
C SER A 245 -10.48 18.70 4.23
N THR A 246 -11.36 18.22 3.34
CA THR A 246 -12.04 16.94 3.53
C THR A 246 -11.26 15.84 2.81
N ILE A 247 -10.95 14.75 3.48
CA ILE A 247 -10.38 13.57 2.86
C ILE A 247 -11.49 12.87 2.07
N THR A 248 -11.30 12.76 0.75
CA THR A 248 -12.21 12.04 -0.15
C THR A 248 -11.84 10.58 -0.29
N THR A 249 -10.55 10.28 -0.28
CA THR A 249 -10.04 8.92 -0.50
C THR A 249 -8.76 8.68 0.28
N VAL A 250 -8.61 7.47 0.79
CA VAL A 250 -7.34 6.93 1.29
C VAL A 250 -6.92 5.79 0.36
N THR A 251 -5.70 5.86 -0.16
CA THR A 251 -5.15 4.93 -1.17
C THR A 251 -3.98 4.12 -0.62
N ASN A 252 -3.41 3.21 -1.43
CA ASN A 252 -2.16 2.50 -1.13
C ASN A 252 -2.21 1.55 0.09
N TRP A 253 -3.27 0.79 0.24
CA TRP A 253 -3.53 -0.14 1.35
C TRP A 253 -2.72 -1.45 1.29
N GLN A 254 -1.73 -1.59 0.43
CA GLN A 254 -0.99 -2.85 0.22
C GLN A 254 -0.23 -3.36 1.44
N ASP A 255 0.06 -2.50 2.40
CA ASP A 255 0.80 -2.84 3.63
C ASP A 255 -0.08 -2.90 4.88
N MET A 256 -1.42 -2.91 4.70
CA MET A 256 -2.37 -3.01 5.81
C MET A 256 -2.18 -4.31 6.60
N GLN A 257 -2.38 -4.23 7.88
CA GLN A 257 -2.20 -5.35 8.81
C GLN A 257 -2.81 -5.05 10.18
N VAL A 258 -2.76 -6.00 11.11
CA VAL A 258 -2.99 -5.73 12.54
C VAL A 258 -1.63 -5.54 13.19
N ASN A 259 -1.35 -4.32 13.68
CA ASN A 259 -0.03 -3.95 14.19
C ASN A 259 -0.11 -2.77 15.17
N ASP A 260 1.06 -2.22 15.52
CA ASP A 260 1.24 -1.02 16.33
C ASP A 260 0.63 0.21 15.63
N PRO A 261 -0.28 0.95 16.28
CA PRO A 261 -0.82 2.21 15.74
C PRO A 261 0.27 3.24 15.39
N ALA A 262 1.42 3.18 16.03
CA ALA A 262 2.55 4.07 15.72
C ALA A 262 3.04 3.94 14.27
N ARG A 263 2.78 2.84 13.57
CA ARG A 263 3.12 2.70 12.14
C ARG A 263 2.46 3.75 11.28
N ASP A 264 1.24 4.12 11.61
CA ASP A 264 0.45 5.10 10.86
C ASP A 264 0.65 6.55 11.37
N LEU A 265 1.27 6.72 12.53
CA LEU A 265 1.48 8.02 13.16
C LEU A 265 2.95 8.50 13.13
N ALA A 266 3.92 7.60 12.95
CA ALA A 266 5.34 7.93 13.07
C ALA A 266 5.81 9.03 12.12
N TRP A 267 5.24 9.14 10.91
CA TRP A 267 5.61 10.12 9.90
C TRP A 267 5.41 11.58 10.37
N ILE A 268 4.45 11.84 11.28
CA ILE A 268 4.16 13.20 11.75
C ILE A 268 5.37 13.83 12.44
N PHE A 269 6.22 13.03 13.09
CA PHE A 269 7.42 13.51 13.78
C PHE A 269 8.56 13.88 12.85
N GLY A 270 8.58 13.34 11.63
CA GLY A 270 9.57 13.67 10.61
C GLY A 270 9.14 14.74 9.62
N LYS A 271 7.82 14.94 9.45
CA LYS A 271 7.24 15.80 8.41
C LYS A 271 6.61 17.08 8.94
N LEU A 272 6.09 17.10 10.18
CA LEU A 272 5.27 18.19 10.70
C LEU A 272 5.96 18.93 11.85
N ASP A 273 5.69 20.22 11.95
CA ASP A 273 6.02 21.00 13.15
C ASP A 273 5.09 20.64 14.33
N GLU A 274 5.34 21.24 15.49
CA GLU A 274 4.62 20.95 16.72
C GLU A 274 3.12 21.23 16.63
N SER A 275 2.73 22.35 16.01
CA SER A 275 1.33 22.75 15.90
C SER A 275 0.53 21.79 15.02
N HIS A 276 1.10 21.39 13.87
CA HIS A 276 0.49 20.45 12.96
C HIS A 276 0.43 19.03 13.55
N ARG A 277 1.50 18.57 14.24
CA ARG A 277 1.48 17.29 15.00
C ARG A 277 0.37 17.27 16.04
N ASN A 278 0.24 18.35 16.81
CA ASN A 278 -0.79 18.48 17.82
C ASN A 278 -2.20 18.46 17.23
N ALA A 279 -2.41 19.02 16.04
CA ALA A 279 -3.68 18.94 15.32
C ALA A 279 -4.04 17.48 14.95
N VAL A 280 -3.09 16.71 14.40
CA VAL A 280 -3.26 15.28 14.10
C VAL A 280 -3.58 14.50 15.36
N LEU A 281 -2.73 14.61 16.39
CA LEU A 281 -2.85 13.82 17.63
C LEU A 281 -4.12 14.16 18.42
N SER A 282 -4.53 15.42 18.45
CA SER A 282 -5.77 15.83 19.12
C SER A 282 -7.01 15.29 18.41
N ALA A 283 -7.03 15.33 17.07
CA ALA A 283 -8.13 14.76 16.30
C ALA A 283 -8.18 13.24 16.41
N TYR A 284 -7.03 12.57 16.31
CA TYR A 284 -6.89 11.13 16.54
C TYR A 284 -7.39 10.74 17.93
N GLY A 285 -6.94 11.43 18.99
CA GLY A 285 -7.36 11.17 20.37
C GLY A 285 -8.87 11.29 20.58
N ARG A 286 -9.51 12.30 19.94
CA ARG A 286 -10.98 12.43 19.96
C ARG A 286 -11.68 11.22 19.32
N MET A 287 -11.15 10.72 18.20
CA MET A 287 -11.70 9.54 17.52
C MET A 287 -11.51 8.26 18.33
N MET A 288 -10.37 8.09 19.01
CA MET A 288 -10.12 6.91 19.81
C MET A 288 -10.93 6.87 21.11
N GLY A 289 -11.40 8.02 21.60
CA GLY A 289 -12.17 8.12 22.85
C GLY A 289 -11.31 7.87 24.09
N SER A 290 -11.92 8.07 25.28
CA SER A 290 -11.24 7.84 26.57
C SER A 290 -11.01 6.35 26.89
N ASP A 291 -11.57 5.44 26.11
CA ASP A 291 -11.61 4.00 26.42
C ASP A 291 -10.37 3.21 25.97
N ARG A 292 -9.43 3.87 25.29
CA ARG A 292 -8.13 3.28 24.89
C ARG A 292 -6.99 4.22 25.33
N LYS A 293 -6.76 4.23 26.65
CA LYS A 293 -5.50 4.78 27.18
C LYS A 293 -4.39 3.78 27.02
#